data_2034df55a7fe1be257dfc76b0d8fd2a7
#
_entry.id   2034df55a7fe1be257dfc76b0d8fd2a7
#
_cell.length_a   1.000
_cell.length_b   1.000
_cell.length_c   1.000
_cell.angle_alpha   90.00
_cell.angle_beta   90.00
_cell.angle_gamma   90.00
#
_symmetry.space_group_name_H-M   'P 1'
#
loop_
_entity.id
_entity.type
_entity.pdbx_description
1 polymer ?
#
loop_
_entity_poly.entity_id
_entity_poly.type
_entity_poly.pdbx_seq_one_letter_code
_entity_poly.pdbx_strand_id
1 'polypeptide(L)'
;MQTLIEIDREILSFFNGSESLFLDNLAVILTSGLTWIPLYLSLLYVVIKNNETMKQIMLIVGSVILCIILSDGLTDFIVKPFVARYRPSWDPFVKYTIDIVNGMRDTQYGFFSAHASNTFCIAMFFSLLIRNRTFTVAIILWSLVNCWTRMYLGLHYPGDIIVGLT
;
A
#
# COMPACT_ATOMS: atom_id res chain seq x y z
N MET A 1 4.70 25.27 2.58
CA MET A 1 5.39 24.01 2.20
C MET A 1 6.15 23.40 3.37
N GLN A 2 6.95 24.17 4.15
CA GLN A 2 7.62 23.67 5.37
C GLN A 2 6.63 23.04 6.36
N THR A 3 5.52 23.71 6.64
CA THR A 3 4.48 23.21 7.59
C THR A 3 3.91 21.83 7.22
N LEU A 4 3.70 21.54 5.92
CA LEU A 4 3.19 20.24 5.48
C LEU A 4 4.23 19.13 5.67
N ILE A 5 5.51 19.43 5.47
CA ILE A 5 6.61 18.48 5.70
C ILE A 5 6.74 18.17 7.19
N GLU A 6 6.60 19.18 8.05
CA GLU A 6 6.64 19.02 9.50
C GLU A 6 5.48 18.16 10.01
N ILE A 7 4.24 18.45 9.57
CA ILE A 7 3.05 17.64 9.89
C ILE A 7 3.25 16.18 9.44
N ASP A 8 3.78 15.97 8.24
CA ASP A 8 4.02 14.64 7.69
C ASP A 8 5.04 13.84 8.52
N ARG A 9 6.07 14.52 9.05
CA ARG A 9 7.05 13.93 9.95
C ARG A 9 6.48 13.64 11.34
N GLU A 10 5.67 14.53 11.89
CA GLU A 10 5.02 14.35 13.19
C GLU A 10 4.05 13.15 13.16
N ILE A 11 3.21 13.07 12.14
CA ILE A 11 2.30 11.92 11.98
C ILE A 11 3.09 10.63 11.80
N LEU A 12 4.17 10.65 11.00
CA LEU A 12 5.03 9.48 10.86
C LEU A 12 5.59 9.04 12.21
N SER A 13 6.15 9.96 13.00
CA SER A 13 6.74 9.63 14.30
C SER A 13 5.74 9.02 15.29
N PHE A 14 4.46 9.36 15.18
CA PHE A 14 3.39 8.75 15.98
C PHE A 14 3.10 7.30 15.59
N PHE A 15 3.21 6.97 14.30
CA PHE A 15 2.89 5.63 13.78
C PHE A 15 4.09 4.71 13.63
N ASN A 16 5.31 5.26 13.65
CA ASN A 16 6.52 4.51 13.33
C ASN A 16 7.05 3.73 14.53
N GLY A 17 7.19 2.43 14.33
CA GLY A 17 7.80 1.52 15.30
C GLY A 17 7.05 1.40 16.62
N SER A 18 7.50 0.53 17.44
CA SER A 18 7.12 0.42 18.86
C SER A 18 8.15 -0.47 19.58
N GLU A 19 8.15 -0.48 20.90
CA GLU A 19 8.97 -1.42 21.68
C GLU A 19 8.41 -2.85 21.68
N SER A 20 7.34 -3.12 20.89
CA SER A 20 6.64 -4.39 20.86
C SER A 20 7.09 -5.26 19.70
N LEU A 21 7.90 -6.28 19.99
CA LEU A 21 8.27 -7.31 19.02
C LEU A 21 7.07 -7.99 18.34
N PHE A 22 5.93 -8.05 19.04
CA PHE A 22 4.70 -8.59 18.45
C PHE A 22 4.18 -7.69 17.33
N LEU A 23 4.10 -6.37 17.55
CA LEU A 23 3.63 -5.42 16.53
C LEU A 23 4.61 -5.33 15.35
N ASP A 24 5.91 -5.40 15.62
CA ASP A 24 6.94 -5.41 14.59
C ASP A 24 6.76 -6.61 13.64
N ASN A 25 6.69 -7.81 14.20
CA ASN A 25 6.46 -9.01 13.40
C ASN A 25 5.10 -8.99 12.69
N LEU A 26 4.06 -8.49 13.34
CA LEU A 26 2.74 -8.34 12.73
C LEU A 26 2.79 -7.40 11.54
N ALA A 27 3.42 -6.24 11.66
CA ALA A 27 3.56 -5.27 10.57
C ALA A 27 4.35 -5.86 9.38
N VAL A 28 5.43 -6.60 9.66
CA VAL A 28 6.22 -7.30 8.63
C VAL A 28 5.39 -8.36 7.91
N ILE A 29 4.61 -9.16 8.64
CA ILE A 29 3.74 -10.17 8.05
C ILE A 29 2.65 -9.50 7.20
N LEU A 30 1.96 -8.49 7.73
CA LEU A 30 0.85 -7.83 7.05
C LEU A 30 1.29 -7.02 5.83
N THR A 31 2.53 -6.49 5.79
CA THR A 31 3.04 -5.78 4.60
C THR A 31 3.45 -6.73 3.49
N SER A 32 3.63 -8.02 3.77
CA SER A 32 4.04 -9.02 2.78
C SER A 32 2.88 -9.40 1.85
N GLY A 33 3.08 -9.29 0.54
CA GLY A 33 2.10 -9.73 -0.46
C GLY A 33 1.76 -11.24 -0.35
N LEU A 34 2.70 -12.06 0.14
CA LEU A 34 2.48 -13.50 0.32
C LEU A 34 1.41 -13.79 1.37
N THR A 35 1.30 -12.96 2.40
CA THR A 35 0.27 -13.08 3.45
C THR A 35 -1.14 -13.00 2.86
N TRP A 36 -1.31 -12.27 1.77
CA TRP A 36 -2.61 -12.01 1.15
C TRP A 36 -2.96 -12.95 0.01
N ILE A 37 -2.14 -13.97 -0.27
CA ILE A 37 -2.46 -15.03 -1.25
C ILE A 37 -3.86 -15.63 -1.02
N PRO A 38 -4.27 -15.98 0.21
CA PRO A 38 -5.63 -16.52 0.44
C PRO A 38 -6.74 -15.52 0.05
N LEU A 39 -6.54 -14.23 0.29
CA LEU A 39 -7.46 -13.18 -0.14
C LEU A 39 -7.53 -13.11 -1.68
N TYR A 40 -6.40 -13.08 -2.36
CA TYR A 40 -6.36 -13.02 -3.82
C TYR A 40 -7.00 -14.25 -4.47
N LEU A 41 -6.76 -15.44 -3.93
CA LEU A 41 -7.42 -16.66 -4.38
C LEU A 41 -8.93 -16.63 -4.12
N SER A 42 -9.38 -16.07 -3.01
CA SER A 42 -10.80 -15.90 -2.70
C SER A 42 -11.47 -14.95 -3.68
N LEU A 43 -10.82 -13.81 -4.01
CA LEU A 43 -11.31 -12.88 -5.01
C LEU A 43 -11.39 -13.50 -6.40
N LEU A 44 -10.36 -14.26 -6.79
CA LEU A 44 -10.36 -15.01 -8.05
C LEU A 44 -11.48 -16.05 -8.09
N TYR A 45 -11.68 -16.79 -7.00
CA TYR A 45 -12.79 -17.75 -6.90
C TYR A 45 -14.16 -17.06 -7.08
N VAL A 46 -14.37 -15.88 -6.45
CA VAL A 46 -15.61 -15.12 -6.62
C VAL A 46 -15.78 -14.68 -8.08
N VAL A 47 -14.72 -14.24 -8.75
CA VAL A 47 -14.78 -13.90 -10.18
C VAL A 47 -15.17 -15.09 -11.02
N ILE A 48 -14.53 -16.25 -10.82
CA ILE A 48 -14.82 -17.48 -11.59
C ILE A 48 -16.26 -17.94 -11.35
N LYS A 49 -16.71 -17.92 -10.10
CA LYS A 49 -18.04 -18.43 -9.73
C LYS A 49 -19.20 -17.57 -10.26
N ASN A 50 -18.98 -16.25 -10.39
CA ASN A 50 -20.05 -15.31 -10.76
C ASN A 50 -20.02 -14.89 -12.24
N ASN A 51 -19.16 -15.51 -13.07
CA ASN A 51 -19.08 -15.21 -14.49
C ASN A 51 -19.13 -16.50 -15.31
N GLU A 52 -20.02 -16.55 -16.28
CA GLU A 52 -20.31 -17.74 -17.08
C GLU A 52 -19.29 -17.97 -18.21
N THR A 53 -18.65 -16.90 -18.68
CA THR A 53 -17.76 -16.99 -19.84
C THR A 53 -16.32 -16.70 -19.47
N MET A 54 -15.39 -17.47 -20.09
CA MET A 54 -13.95 -17.21 -19.94
C MET A 54 -13.56 -15.79 -20.36
N LYS A 55 -14.27 -15.22 -21.34
CA LYS A 55 -14.02 -13.85 -21.80
C LYS A 55 -14.27 -12.81 -20.67
N GLN A 56 -15.35 -12.96 -19.91
CA GLN A 56 -15.65 -12.08 -18.76
C GLN A 56 -14.59 -12.22 -17.67
N ILE A 57 -14.22 -13.47 -17.33
CA ILE A 57 -13.18 -13.74 -16.33
C ILE A 57 -11.86 -13.11 -16.75
N MET A 58 -11.42 -13.33 -18.01
CA MET A 58 -10.19 -12.75 -18.54
C MET A 58 -10.19 -11.22 -18.56
N LEU A 59 -11.32 -10.60 -18.88
CA LEU A 59 -11.47 -9.14 -18.82
C LEU A 59 -11.30 -8.60 -17.40
N ILE A 60 -11.94 -9.23 -16.41
CA ILE A 60 -11.84 -8.81 -15.01
C ILE A 60 -10.41 -8.98 -14.50
N VAL A 61 -9.84 -10.16 -14.65
CA VAL A 61 -8.47 -10.46 -14.19
C VAL A 61 -7.45 -9.58 -14.92
N GLY A 62 -7.59 -9.46 -16.24
CA GLY A 62 -6.73 -8.61 -17.07
C GLY A 62 -6.82 -7.13 -16.68
N SER A 63 -8.01 -6.64 -16.33
CA SER A 63 -8.17 -5.26 -15.85
C SER A 63 -7.46 -5.02 -14.52
N VAL A 64 -7.57 -5.94 -13.56
CA VAL A 64 -6.86 -5.82 -12.27
C VAL A 64 -5.34 -5.83 -12.49
N ILE A 65 -4.84 -6.76 -13.30
CA ILE A 65 -3.41 -6.85 -13.62
C ILE A 65 -2.93 -5.56 -14.30
N LEU A 66 -3.70 -5.04 -15.27
CA LEU A 66 -3.38 -3.80 -15.97
C LEU A 66 -3.33 -2.61 -15.00
N CYS A 67 -4.28 -2.49 -14.08
CA CYS A 67 -4.28 -1.44 -13.07
C CYS A 67 -3.02 -1.48 -12.20
N ILE A 68 -2.60 -2.67 -11.75
CA ILE A 68 -1.38 -2.84 -10.94
C ILE A 68 -0.13 -2.47 -11.75
N ILE A 69 -0.02 -2.96 -13.00
CA ILE A 69 1.11 -2.64 -13.88
C ILE A 69 1.20 -1.13 -14.14
N LEU A 70 0.07 -0.47 -14.38
CA LEU A 70 0.04 0.97 -14.59
C LEU A 70 0.42 1.73 -13.31
N SER A 71 -0.10 1.31 -12.16
CA SER A 71 0.21 1.92 -10.86
C SER A 71 1.70 1.82 -10.54
N ASP A 72 2.28 0.62 -10.60
CA ASP A 72 3.71 0.40 -10.35
C ASP A 72 4.58 1.09 -11.40
N GLY A 73 4.23 0.95 -12.67
CA GLY A 73 4.97 1.56 -13.77
C GLY A 73 4.99 3.08 -13.69
N LEU A 74 3.84 3.72 -13.47
CA LEU A 74 3.77 5.17 -13.29
C LEU A 74 4.56 5.61 -12.05
N THR A 75 4.41 4.89 -10.95
CA THR A 75 5.07 5.25 -9.69
C THR A 75 6.58 5.08 -9.79
N ASP A 76 7.07 3.92 -10.20
CA ASP A 76 8.49 3.59 -10.11
C ASP A 76 9.32 4.20 -11.22
N PHE A 77 8.80 4.27 -12.45
CA PHE A 77 9.57 4.75 -13.59
C PHE A 77 9.40 6.24 -13.88
N ILE A 78 8.29 6.85 -13.45
CA ILE A 78 7.99 8.25 -13.77
C ILE A 78 7.97 9.11 -12.51
N VAL A 79 7.08 8.81 -11.56
CA VAL A 79 6.82 9.73 -10.45
C VAL A 79 7.96 9.76 -9.45
N LYS A 80 8.47 8.61 -9.01
CA LYS A 80 9.56 8.56 -8.01
C LYS A 80 10.83 9.24 -8.50
N PRO A 81 11.34 9.02 -9.73
CA PRO A 81 12.50 9.74 -10.23
C PRO A 81 12.26 11.25 -10.41
N PHE A 82 11.05 11.63 -10.84
CA PHE A 82 10.70 13.03 -11.08
C PHE A 82 10.56 13.85 -9.80
N VAL A 83 9.84 13.31 -8.81
CA VAL A 83 9.61 13.99 -7.51
C VAL A 83 10.84 13.89 -6.62
N ALA A 84 11.59 12.79 -6.70
CA ALA A 84 12.82 12.51 -5.94
C ALA A 84 12.70 12.77 -4.43
N ARG A 85 11.50 12.51 -3.85
CA ARG A 85 11.27 12.63 -2.41
C ARG A 85 11.87 11.42 -1.69
N TYR A 86 12.78 11.68 -0.76
CA TYR A 86 13.37 10.62 0.06
C TYR A 86 12.33 9.90 0.90
N ARG A 87 12.48 8.59 1.04
CA ARG A 87 11.79 7.82 2.08
C ARG A 87 12.29 8.19 3.47
N PRO A 88 11.49 7.99 4.53
CA PRO A 88 11.93 8.28 5.89
C PRO A 88 13.29 7.69 6.25
N SER A 89 13.53 6.42 5.87
CA SER A 89 14.80 5.71 6.12
C SER A 89 16.03 6.26 5.37
N TRP A 90 15.83 7.12 4.37
CA TRP A 90 16.88 7.78 3.59
C TRP A 90 16.92 9.29 3.76
N ASP A 91 15.88 9.90 4.37
CA ASP A 91 15.82 11.34 4.61
C ASP A 91 16.90 11.76 5.62
N PRO A 92 17.86 12.65 5.24
CA PRO A 92 18.94 13.10 6.12
C PRO A 92 18.46 13.67 7.45
N PHE A 93 17.26 14.26 7.50
CA PHE A 93 16.70 14.91 8.69
C PHE A 93 15.94 13.96 9.61
N VAL A 94 15.50 12.79 9.12
CA VAL A 94 14.59 11.90 9.85
C VAL A 94 15.19 10.51 10.10
N LYS A 95 16.10 10.05 9.24
CA LYS A 95 16.65 8.67 9.27
C LYS A 95 17.27 8.22 10.59
N TYR A 96 17.64 9.15 11.48
CA TYR A 96 18.22 8.85 12.79
C TYR A 96 17.20 8.90 13.93
N THR A 97 15.97 9.36 13.67
CA THR A 97 14.90 9.51 14.66
C THR A 97 13.76 8.50 14.48
N ILE A 98 13.77 7.78 13.37
CA ILE A 98 12.77 6.73 13.08
C ILE A 98 13.31 5.35 13.44
N ASP A 99 12.40 4.48 13.83
CA ASP A 99 12.69 3.07 13.98
C ASP A 99 12.63 2.34 12.62
N ILE A 100 13.69 1.61 12.31
CA ILE A 100 13.78 0.76 11.10
C ILE A 100 13.57 -0.68 11.54
N VAL A 101 12.30 -1.06 11.62
CA VAL A 101 11.86 -2.37 12.08
C VAL A 101 12.53 -3.49 11.27
N ASN A 102 13.21 -4.40 11.96
CA ASN A 102 13.94 -5.54 11.38
C ASN A 102 14.93 -5.16 10.26
N GLY A 103 15.44 -3.92 10.26
CA GLY A 103 16.35 -3.43 9.22
C GLY A 103 15.69 -3.28 7.83
N MET A 104 14.37 -3.29 7.75
CA MET A 104 13.65 -3.17 6.47
C MET A 104 13.87 -1.80 5.85
N ARG A 105 14.49 -1.81 4.69
CA ARG A 105 14.67 -0.62 3.85
C ARG A 105 14.21 -0.94 2.43
N ASP A 106 13.69 0.07 1.76
CA ASP A 106 13.28 0.01 0.36
C ASP A 106 14.13 1.01 -0.44
N THR A 107 13.80 1.23 -1.71
CA THR A 107 14.48 2.18 -2.59
C THR A 107 14.53 3.60 -1.98
N GLN A 108 15.46 4.41 -2.44
CA GLN A 108 15.76 5.74 -1.89
C GLN A 108 14.56 6.71 -1.95
N TYR A 109 13.79 6.68 -3.05
CA TYR A 109 12.66 7.58 -3.27
C TYR A 109 11.32 6.88 -3.01
N GLY A 110 10.38 7.58 -2.37
CA GLY A 110 9.14 7.01 -1.85
C GLY A 110 7.84 7.63 -2.36
N PHE A 111 7.88 8.76 -3.05
CA PHE A 111 6.65 9.43 -3.48
C PHE A 111 6.18 8.92 -4.86
N PHE A 112 4.92 8.51 -4.98
CA PHE A 112 3.98 8.13 -3.92
C PHE A 112 4.10 6.63 -3.59
N SER A 113 3.30 6.13 -2.64
CA SER A 113 3.34 4.72 -2.25
C SER A 113 2.62 3.82 -3.25
N ALA A 114 3.37 3.10 -4.09
CA ALA A 114 2.82 2.10 -5.00
C ALA A 114 2.03 1.00 -4.25
N HIS A 115 2.50 0.62 -3.05
CA HIS A 115 1.81 -0.37 -2.21
C HIS A 115 0.42 0.11 -1.77
N ALA A 116 0.28 1.39 -1.36
CA ALA A 116 -1.01 1.98 -1.03
C ALA A 116 -1.91 2.04 -2.26
N SER A 117 -1.39 2.50 -3.40
CA SER A 117 -2.12 2.58 -4.66
C SER A 117 -2.63 1.22 -5.12
N ASN A 118 -1.80 0.18 -5.12
CA ASN A 118 -2.18 -1.16 -5.54
C ASN A 118 -3.25 -1.78 -4.64
N THR A 119 -3.09 -1.70 -3.30
CA THR A 119 -4.07 -2.27 -2.38
C THR A 119 -5.40 -1.53 -2.44
N PHE A 120 -5.38 -0.21 -2.59
CA PHE A 120 -6.59 0.58 -2.73
C PHE A 120 -7.27 0.38 -4.08
N CYS A 121 -6.50 0.28 -5.17
CA CYS A 121 -7.03 -0.06 -6.49
C CYS A 121 -7.78 -1.39 -6.47
N ILE A 122 -7.19 -2.44 -5.88
CA ILE A 122 -7.85 -3.74 -5.69
C ILE A 122 -9.12 -3.58 -4.86
N ALA A 123 -9.06 -2.85 -3.74
CA ALA A 123 -10.19 -2.64 -2.86
C ALA A 123 -11.35 -1.93 -3.58
N MET A 124 -11.08 -0.87 -4.30
CA MET A 124 -12.07 -0.12 -5.06
C MET A 124 -12.64 -0.93 -6.22
N PHE A 125 -11.78 -1.60 -7.01
CA PHE A 125 -12.20 -2.42 -8.13
C PHE A 125 -13.20 -3.51 -7.70
N PHE A 126 -12.86 -4.29 -6.68
CA PHE A 126 -13.75 -5.35 -6.20
C PHE A 126 -14.97 -4.82 -5.43
N SER A 127 -14.88 -3.66 -4.78
CA SER A 127 -16.04 -2.99 -4.18
C SER A 127 -17.08 -2.61 -5.24
N LEU A 128 -16.64 -2.06 -6.37
CA LEU A 128 -17.51 -1.68 -7.50
C LEU A 128 -18.06 -2.92 -8.23
N LEU A 129 -17.30 -4.00 -8.29
CA LEU A 129 -17.68 -5.25 -8.93
C LEU A 129 -18.73 -6.02 -8.11
N ILE A 130 -18.46 -6.21 -6.80
CA ILE A 130 -19.29 -7.05 -5.91
C ILE A 130 -20.51 -6.29 -5.37
N ARG A 131 -20.40 -4.96 -5.17
CA ARG A 131 -21.47 -4.06 -4.71
C ARG A 131 -22.13 -4.49 -3.41
N ASN A 132 -21.36 -5.09 -2.50
CA ASN A 132 -21.83 -5.48 -1.18
C ASN A 132 -21.19 -4.56 -0.13
N ARG A 133 -21.99 -3.89 0.71
CA ARG A 133 -21.50 -2.90 1.68
C ARG A 133 -20.54 -3.51 2.71
N THR A 134 -20.87 -4.69 3.23
CA THR A 134 -20.02 -5.36 4.23
C THR A 134 -18.67 -5.73 3.64
N PHE A 135 -18.68 -6.29 2.42
CA PHE A 135 -17.46 -6.60 1.68
C PHE A 135 -16.63 -5.34 1.40
N THR A 136 -17.28 -4.27 0.93
CA THR A 136 -16.61 -2.98 0.66
C THR A 136 -15.89 -2.47 1.90
N VAL A 137 -16.57 -2.45 3.06
CA VAL A 137 -15.96 -2.00 4.31
C VAL A 137 -14.76 -2.89 4.67
N ALA A 138 -14.91 -4.22 4.60
CA ALA A 138 -13.84 -5.16 4.94
C ALA A 138 -12.60 -5.00 4.04
N ILE A 139 -12.78 -4.86 2.72
CA ILE A 139 -11.65 -4.75 1.79
C ILE A 139 -10.98 -3.37 1.83
N ILE A 140 -11.73 -2.30 2.13
CA ILE A 140 -11.14 -0.98 2.38
C ILE A 140 -10.33 -1.00 3.68
N LEU A 141 -10.85 -1.60 4.76
CA LEU A 141 -10.10 -1.75 6.01
C LEU A 141 -8.81 -2.56 5.78
N TRP A 142 -8.86 -3.62 4.97
CA TRP A 142 -7.66 -4.35 4.57
C TRP A 142 -6.63 -3.44 3.88
N SER A 143 -7.04 -2.59 2.95
CA SER A 143 -6.14 -1.64 2.28
C SER A 143 -5.55 -0.64 3.29
N LEU A 144 -6.36 -0.10 4.21
CA LEU A 144 -5.90 0.83 5.24
C LEU A 144 -4.90 0.17 6.22
N VAL A 145 -5.10 -1.09 6.59
CA VAL A 145 -4.13 -1.86 7.39
C VAL A 145 -2.80 -1.98 6.65
N ASN A 146 -2.83 -2.27 5.35
CA ASN A 146 -1.60 -2.29 4.53
C ASN A 146 -0.93 -0.90 4.47
N CYS A 147 -1.70 0.18 4.36
CA CYS A 147 -1.17 1.56 4.43
C CYS A 147 -0.51 1.86 5.77
N TRP A 148 -1.15 1.44 6.88
CA TRP A 148 -0.59 1.59 8.22
C TRP A 148 0.77 0.89 8.35
N THR A 149 0.91 -0.33 7.82
CA THR A 149 2.19 -1.05 7.89
C THR A 149 3.33 -0.27 7.23
N ARG A 150 3.05 0.51 6.17
CA ARG A 150 4.09 1.30 5.48
C ARG A 150 4.62 2.46 6.33
N MET A 151 3.74 3.08 7.13
CA MET A 151 4.13 4.11 8.10
C MET A 151 4.84 3.49 9.30
N TYR A 152 4.28 2.40 9.85
CA TYR A 152 4.84 1.70 10.99
C TYR A 152 6.28 1.24 10.73
N LEU A 153 6.56 0.70 9.56
CA LEU A 153 7.88 0.22 9.14
C LEU A 153 8.85 1.34 8.69
N GLY A 154 8.45 2.61 8.76
CA GLY A 154 9.28 3.74 8.33
C GLY A 154 9.57 3.78 6.82
N LEU A 155 8.71 3.17 6.00
CA LEU A 155 8.93 3.03 4.56
C LEU A 155 8.35 4.18 3.75
N HIS A 156 7.27 4.82 4.23
CA HIS A 156 6.59 5.93 3.57
C HIS A 156 6.09 6.97 4.55
N TYR A 157 6.09 8.22 4.12
CA TYR A 157 5.38 9.28 4.82
C TYR A 157 3.86 9.16 4.63
N PRO A 158 3.03 9.69 5.58
CA PRO A 158 1.58 9.78 5.41
C PRO A 158 1.16 10.42 4.09
N GLY A 159 1.84 11.51 3.67
CA GLY A 159 1.57 12.19 2.41
C GLY A 159 1.78 11.29 1.17
N ASP A 160 2.78 10.40 1.19
CA ASP A 160 3.02 9.43 0.11
C ASP A 160 1.86 8.44 0.00
N ILE A 161 1.25 8.08 1.13
CA ILE A 161 0.13 7.15 1.22
C ILE A 161 -1.15 7.83 0.75
N ILE A 162 -1.46 9.04 1.25
CA ILE A 162 -2.67 9.79 0.87
C ILE A 162 -2.71 9.99 -0.65
N VAL A 163 -1.60 10.38 -1.26
CA VAL A 163 -1.53 10.52 -2.73
C VAL A 163 -1.65 9.17 -3.42
N GLY A 164 -1.10 8.09 -2.86
CA GLY A 164 -1.27 6.74 -3.40
C GLY A 164 -2.70 6.20 -3.33
N LEU A 165 -3.55 6.76 -2.46
CA LEU A 165 -4.97 6.40 -2.35
C LEU A 165 -5.90 7.19 -3.31
N THR A 166 -5.38 8.16 -4.03
CA THR A 166 -6.15 9.01 -4.97
C THR A 166 -5.96 8.55 -6.41
#